data_09f30c1dff97305fcab325c89b03726b
#
_entry.id   09f30c1dff97305fcab325c89b03726b
#
_cell.length_a   1.000
_cell.length_b   1.000
_cell.length_c   1.000
_cell.angle_alpha   90.00
_cell.angle_beta   90.00
_cell.angle_gamma   90.00
#
_symmetry.space_group_name_H-M   'P 1'
#
loop_
_entity.id
_entity.type
_entity.pdbx_description
1 polymer ?
#
loop_
_entity_poly.entity_id
_entity_poly.type
_entity_poly.pdbx_seq_one_letter_code
_entity_poly.pdbx_strand_id
1 'polypeptide(L)'
;DSPNVLVAMNPAALKADLGRLEPGGTLIVNEDSFDERDLDKAGYDHNPLDGNELAGYRLIKVPMTSLTKQACEPLGVKPRDAERSKNFFALGLVSWMYTRPTEPTLEWITARFKDPLVAGANTAAFQAGYHFGETTEAVGHRFEVRPASLPPGEYTSITGNTALAWGLVAAGQLAKLPVTLGSYPI
;
A
#
# COMPACT_ATOMS: atom_id res chain seq x y z
N ASP A 1 7.96 -15.72 -1.32
CA ASP A 1 6.56 -15.68 -1.72
C ASP A 1 6.42 -14.76 -2.93
N SER A 2 5.69 -15.22 -3.95
CA SER A 2 5.40 -14.42 -5.14
C SER A 2 4.01 -13.80 -4.96
N PRO A 3 3.89 -12.44 -4.93
CA PRO A 3 2.60 -11.80 -4.87
C PRO A 3 1.83 -11.98 -6.17
N ASN A 4 0.51 -12.05 -6.10
CA ASN A 4 -0.37 -12.09 -7.27
C ASN A 4 -0.87 -10.70 -7.70
N VAL A 5 -0.59 -9.66 -6.91
CA VAL A 5 -0.87 -8.26 -7.22
C VAL A 5 0.33 -7.40 -6.85
N LEU A 6 0.73 -6.54 -7.77
CA LEU A 6 1.74 -5.49 -7.55
C LEU A 6 1.12 -4.13 -7.84
N VAL A 7 1.28 -3.19 -6.92
CA VAL A 7 0.95 -1.77 -7.14
C VAL A 7 2.24 -0.98 -7.29
N ALA A 8 2.54 -0.54 -8.50
CA ALA A 8 3.72 0.26 -8.80
C ALA A 8 3.37 1.75 -8.89
N MET A 9 3.79 2.52 -7.90
CA MET A 9 3.50 3.95 -7.78
C MET A 9 4.37 4.82 -8.70
N ASN A 10 5.45 4.27 -9.26
CA ASN A 10 6.37 4.95 -10.17
C ASN A 10 7.23 3.93 -10.95
N PRO A 11 7.99 4.35 -11.99
CA PRO A 11 8.83 3.47 -12.79
C PRO A 11 9.89 2.71 -11.99
N ALA A 12 10.49 3.35 -10.98
CA ALA A 12 11.53 2.70 -10.16
C ALA A 12 10.97 1.54 -9.34
N ALA A 13 9.76 1.70 -8.77
CA ALA A 13 9.07 0.63 -8.07
C ALA A 13 8.71 -0.52 -9.01
N LEU A 14 8.23 -0.21 -10.23
CA LEU A 14 7.96 -1.22 -11.24
C LEU A 14 9.23 -2.03 -11.55
N LYS A 15 10.35 -1.35 -11.82
CA LYS A 15 11.62 -2.02 -12.16
C LYS A 15 12.15 -2.90 -11.04
N ALA A 16 12.01 -2.46 -9.79
CA ALA A 16 12.52 -3.18 -8.63
C ALA A 16 11.71 -4.44 -8.30
N ASP A 17 10.39 -4.41 -8.45
CA ASP A 17 9.51 -5.44 -7.91
C ASP A 17 8.78 -6.28 -8.95
N LEU A 18 8.81 -5.91 -10.25
CA LEU A 18 8.11 -6.66 -11.31
C LEU A 18 8.50 -8.14 -11.34
N GLY A 19 9.80 -8.44 -11.16
CA GLY A 19 10.29 -9.81 -11.18
C GLY A 19 9.81 -10.69 -10.02
N ARG A 20 9.16 -10.10 -9.02
CA ARG A 20 8.55 -10.82 -7.88
C ARG A 20 7.08 -11.17 -8.13
N LEU A 21 6.42 -10.45 -9.05
CA LEU A 21 5.03 -10.70 -9.40
C LEU A 21 4.91 -12.04 -10.12
N GLU A 22 3.95 -12.87 -9.72
CA GLU A 22 3.72 -14.14 -10.39
C GLU A 22 3.30 -13.95 -11.86
N PRO A 23 3.68 -14.87 -12.77
CA PRO A 23 3.22 -14.80 -14.16
C PRO A 23 1.70 -14.77 -14.26
N GLY A 24 1.16 -13.84 -15.06
CA GLY A 24 -0.29 -13.63 -15.16
C GLY A 24 -0.88 -12.81 -14.02
N GLY A 25 -0.08 -12.39 -13.04
CA GLY A 25 -0.51 -11.57 -11.92
C GLY A 25 -1.00 -10.19 -12.34
N THR A 26 -1.68 -9.51 -11.44
CA THR A 26 -2.25 -8.17 -11.68
C THR A 26 -1.21 -7.09 -11.35
N LEU A 27 -0.90 -6.26 -12.34
CA LEU A 27 -0.03 -5.10 -12.20
C LEU A 27 -0.86 -3.82 -12.28
N ILE A 28 -0.93 -3.09 -11.18
CA ILE A 28 -1.61 -1.79 -11.10
C ILE A 28 -0.53 -0.71 -11.09
N VAL A 29 -0.60 0.27 -11.99
CA VAL A 29 0.39 1.34 -12.08
C VAL A 29 -0.26 2.71 -11.94
N ASN A 30 0.41 3.61 -11.23
CA ASN A 30 0.06 5.02 -11.25
C ASN A 30 0.63 5.68 -12.51
N GLU A 31 -0.15 5.69 -13.59
CA GLU A 31 0.31 6.17 -14.90
C GLU A 31 0.78 7.64 -14.90
N ASP A 32 0.25 8.48 -14.01
CA ASP A 32 0.68 9.89 -13.87
C ASP A 32 2.17 10.05 -13.49
N SER A 33 2.82 8.99 -13.02
CA SER A 33 4.21 9.02 -12.59
C SER A 33 5.17 8.40 -13.62
N PHE A 34 4.69 8.09 -14.83
CA PHE A 34 5.49 7.51 -15.92
C PHE A 34 5.87 8.56 -16.96
N ASP A 35 6.28 9.75 -16.51
CA ASP A 35 6.83 10.80 -17.35
C ASP A 35 8.30 10.53 -17.72
N GLU A 36 8.81 11.20 -18.76
CA GLU A 36 10.19 11.05 -19.27
C GLU A 36 11.23 11.17 -18.15
N ARG A 37 11.08 12.15 -17.27
CA ARG A 37 12.03 12.42 -16.19
C ARG A 37 12.12 11.28 -15.19
N ASP A 38 10.98 10.69 -14.80
CA ASP A 38 10.96 9.61 -13.82
C ASP A 38 11.30 8.26 -14.47
N LEU A 39 11.05 8.09 -15.76
CA LEU A 39 11.55 6.98 -16.57
C LEU A 39 13.08 7.01 -16.68
N ASP A 40 13.67 8.15 -17.04
CA ASP A 40 15.11 8.32 -17.11
C ASP A 40 15.81 8.01 -15.79
N LYS A 41 15.27 8.54 -14.65
CA LYS A 41 15.80 8.26 -13.32
C LYS A 41 15.75 6.77 -12.96
N ALA A 42 14.74 6.07 -13.43
CA ALA A 42 14.61 4.62 -13.24
C ALA A 42 15.46 3.82 -14.23
N GLY A 43 16.08 4.48 -15.21
CA GLY A 43 16.92 3.87 -16.25
C GLY A 43 16.11 3.07 -17.26
N TYR A 44 14.98 3.60 -17.67
CA TYR A 44 14.22 3.11 -18.81
C TYR A 44 14.54 3.95 -20.06
N ASP A 45 14.79 3.28 -21.18
CA ASP A 45 15.02 3.91 -22.47
C ASP A 45 13.72 4.32 -23.17
N HIS A 46 12.60 3.77 -22.74
CA HIS A 46 11.24 4.05 -23.24
C HIS A 46 10.21 3.71 -22.17
N ASN A 47 8.97 4.17 -22.37
CA ASN A 47 7.89 3.90 -21.42
C ASN A 47 7.42 2.43 -21.55
N PRO A 48 7.63 1.57 -20.53
CA PRO A 48 7.22 0.17 -20.58
C PRO A 48 5.69 -0.02 -20.63
N LEU A 49 4.92 1.06 -20.34
CA LEU A 49 3.46 1.02 -20.42
C LEU A 49 2.93 1.08 -21.86
N ASP A 50 3.77 1.47 -22.84
CA ASP A 50 3.38 1.66 -24.25
C ASP A 50 3.78 0.48 -25.14
N GLY A 51 4.61 -0.45 -24.59
CA GLY A 51 5.10 -1.63 -25.29
C GLY A 51 4.33 -2.91 -24.95
N ASN A 52 4.92 -4.04 -25.36
CA ASN A 52 4.42 -5.39 -25.07
C ASN A 52 5.14 -6.07 -23.91
N GLU A 53 6.03 -5.38 -23.23
CA GLU A 53 6.89 -5.94 -22.18
C GLU A 53 6.09 -6.43 -20.97
N LEU A 54 4.95 -5.81 -20.74
CA LEU A 54 4.04 -6.15 -19.65
C LEU A 54 2.89 -7.08 -20.09
N ALA A 55 2.90 -7.59 -21.32
CA ALA A 55 1.84 -8.45 -21.86
C ALA A 55 1.65 -9.77 -21.10
N GLY A 56 2.67 -10.19 -20.33
CA GLY A 56 2.58 -11.35 -19.44
C GLY A 56 1.80 -11.10 -18.14
N TYR A 57 1.31 -9.87 -17.92
CA TYR A 57 0.61 -9.45 -16.71
C TYR A 57 -0.73 -8.80 -17.07
N ARG A 58 -1.64 -8.81 -16.12
CA ARG A 58 -2.87 -8.03 -16.24
C ARG A 58 -2.60 -6.58 -15.84
N LEU A 59 -2.26 -5.75 -16.82
CA LEU A 59 -1.92 -4.35 -16.61
C LEU A 59 -3.18 -3.49 -16.42
N ILE A 60 -3.22 -2.74 -15.31
CA ILE A 60 -4.25 -1.75 -15.00
C ILE A 60 -3.56 -0.40 -14.80
N LYS A 61 -3.79 0.51 -15.74
CA LYS A 61 -3.29 1.89 -15.68
C LYS A 61 -4.29 2.77 -14.95
N VAL A 62 -3.86 3.48 -13.92
CA VAL A 62 -4.73 4.33 -13.09
C VAL A 62 -4.06 5.69 -12.89
N PRO A 63 -4.71 6.82 -13.22
CA PRO A 63 -4.17 8.16 -12.98
C PRO A 63 -4.35 8.56 -11.50
N MET A 64 -3.68 7.81 -10.59
CA MET A 64 -3.90 7.91 -9.16
C MET A 64 -3.59 9.29 -8.60
N THR A 65 -2.56 9.96 -9.11
CA THR A 65 -2.16 11.30 -8.66
C THR A 65 -3.21 12.34 -9.05
N SER A 66 -3.69 12.31 -10.28
CA SER A 66 -4.72 13.21 -10.79
C SER A 66 -6.04 13.01 -10.06
N LEU A 67 -6.49 11.77 -9.89
CA LEU A 67 -7.71 11.45 -9.17
C LEU A 67 -7.62 11.82 -7.68
N THR A 68 -6.47 11.67 -7.06
CA THR A 68 -6.24 12.11 -5.67
C THR A 68 -6.35 13.62 -5.56
N LYS A 69 -5.72 14.38 -6.48
CA LYS A 69 -5.84 15.85 -6.49
C LYS A 69 -7.28 16.29 -6.64
N GLN A 70 -8.02 15.68 -7.55
CA GLN A 70 -9.44 15.94 -7.76
C GLN A 70 -10.28 15.67 -6.51
N ALA A 71 -10.06 14.53 -5.84
CA ALA A 71 -10.77 14.18 -4.62
C ALA A 71 -10.49 15.14 -3.46
N CYS A 72 -9.30 15.75 -3.41
CA CYS A 72 -8.90 16.68 -2.37
C CYS A 72 -9.29 18.15 -2.67
N GLU A 73 -9.68 18.47 -3.90
CA GLU A 73 -10.03 19.85 -4.32
C GLU A 73 -11.14 20.50 -3.47
N PRO A 74 -12.26 19.80 -3.17
CA PRO A 74 -13.33 20.36 -2.33
C PRO A 74 -12.90 20.73 -0.91
N LEU A 75 -11.80 20.17 -0.43
CA LEU A 75 -11.24 20.44 0.89
C LEU A 75 -10.31 21.67 0.91
N GLY A 76 -10.06 22.29 -0.24
CA GLY A 76 -9.14 23.41 -0.36
C GLY A 76 -7.65 23.02 -0.19
N VAL A 77 -7.31 21.75 -0.30
CA VAL A 77 -5.93 21.25 -0.21
C VAL A 77 -5.17 21.64 -1.46
N LYS A 78 -3.97 22.21 -1.29
CA LYS A 78 -3.12 22.56 -2.44
C LYS A 78 -2.71 21.30 -3.21
N PRO A 79 -2.64 21.34 -4.55
CA PRO A 79 -2.33 20.16 -5.38
C PRO A 79 -1.05 19.40 -4.98
N ARG A 80 0.00 20.13 -4.56
CA ARG A 80 1.24 19.53 -4.07
C ARG A 80 1.08 18.74 -2.77
N ASP A 81 0.20 19.22 -1.88
CA ASP A 81 -0.05 18.56 -0.59
C ASP A 81 -1.03 17.41 -0.77
N ALA A 82 -2.03 17.56 -1.65
CA ALA A 82 -2.95 16.50 -2.05
C ALA A 82 -2.20 15.28 -2.63
N GLU A 83 -1.17 15.52 -3.44
CA GLU A 83 -0.36 14.45 -4.04
C GLU A 83 0.27 13.50 -3.02
N ARG A 84 0.54 13.96 -1.79
CA ARG A 84 1.08 13.12 -0.71
C ARG A 84 0.10 12.05 -0.25
N SER A 85 -1.19 12.24 -0.53
CA SER A 85 -2.27 11.31 -0.17
C SER A 85 -2.47 10.20 -1.22
N LYS A 86 -1.77 10.19 -2.36
CA LYS A 86 -1.96 9.20 -3.44
C LYS A 86 -1.80 7.74 -3.02
N ASN A 87 -0.98 7.48 -1.99
CA ASN A 87 -0.83 6.13 -1.45
C ASN A 87 -2.11 5.64 -0.76
N PHE A 88 -2.92 6.55 -0.22
CA PHE A 88 -4.24 6.21 0.33
C PHE A 88 -5.25 5.91 -0.77
N PHE A 89 -5.13 6.55 -1.94
CA PHE A 89 -5.90 6.16 -3.12
C PHE A 89 -5.61 4.71 -3.51
N ALA A 90 -4.32 4.36 -3.63
CA ALA A 90 -3.91 2.98 -3.93
C ALA A 90 -4.42 1.99 -2.88
N LEU A 91 -4.35 2.37 -1.59
CA LEU A 91 -4.87 1.55 -0.49
C LEU A 91 -6.39 1.36 -0.58
N GLY A 92 -7.14 2.41 -0.93
CA GLY A 92 -8.59 2.33 -1.15
C GLY A 92 -8.96 1.37 -2.28
N LEU A 93 -8.27 1.48 -3.42
CA LEU A 93 -8.46 0.58 -4.56
C LEU A 93 -8.18 -0.89 -4.18
N VAL A 94 -7.07 -1.15 -3.48
CA VAL A 94 -6.73 -2.49 -3.00
C VAL A 94 -7.74 -2.99 -1.97
N SER A 95 -8.25 -2.12 -1.09
CA SER A 95 -9.29 -2.48 -0.12
C SER A 95 -10.58 -2.93 -0.81
N TRP A 96 -11.00 -2.24 -1.86
CA TRP A 96 -12.14 -2.68 -2.67
C TRP A 96 -11.84 -4.02 -3.35
N MET A 97 -10.67 -4.16 -3.98
CA MET A 97 -10.27 -5.38 -4.71
C MET A 97 -10.28 -6.62 -3.81
N TYR A 98 -9.86 -6.49 -2.56
CA TYR A 98 -9.81 -7.60 -1.59
C TYR A 98 -11.01 -7.65 -0.63
N THR A 99 -12.08 -6.94 -0.93
CA THR A 99 -13.32 -6.91 -0.12
C THR A 99 -13.04 -6.59 1.35
N ARG A 100 -12.13 -5.64 1.60
CA ARG A 100 -11.77 -5.22 2.96
C ARG A 100 -12.73 -4.15 3.48
N PRO A 101 -13.12 -4.21 4.76
CA PRO A 101 -13.92 -3.16 5.38
C PRO A 101 -13.13 -1.85 5.38
N THR A 102 -13.82 -0.73 5.15
CA THR A 102 -13.21 0.61 5.06
C THR A 102 -13.05 1.27 6.41
N GLU A 103 -13.95 0.98 7.35
CA GLU A 103 -14.09 1.64 8.65
C GLU A 103 -12.79 1.60 9.47
N PRO A 104 -12.09 0.45 9.64
CA PRO A 104 -10.86 0.42 10.43
C PRO A 104 -9.77 1.33 9.87
N THR A 105 -9.69 1.46 8.52
CA THR A 105 -8.71 2.33 7.88
C THR A 105 -9.06 3.79 8.07
N LEU A 106 -10.34 4.16 7.95
CA LEU A 106 -10.81 5.53 8.15
C LEU A 106 -10.63 5.99 9.60
N GLU A 107 -10.94 5.14 10.56
CA GLU A 107 -10.68 5.37 11.98
C GLU A 107 -9.19 5.56 12.26
N TRP A 108 -8.34 4.71 11.68
CA TRP A 108 -6.90 4.82 11.82
C TRP A 108 -6.35 6.12 11.22
N ILE A 109 -6.83 6.55 10.03
CA ILE A 109 -6.43 7.82 9.43
C ILE A 109 -6.76 8.97 10.37
N THR A 110 -7.97 9.01 10.91
CA THR A 110 -8.42 10.06 11.82
C THR A 110 -7.61 10.10 13.12
N ALA A 111 -7.30 8.93 13.68
CA ALA A 111 -6.51 8.84 14.90
C ALA A 111 -5.01 9.18 14.68
N ARG A 112 -4.47 8.85 13.51
CA ARG A 112 -3.04 8.98 13.20
C ARG A 112 -2.63 10.39 12.81
N PHE A 113 -3.44 11.10 12.04
CA PHE A 113 -3.15 12.43 11.52
C PHE A 113 -3.85 13.50 12.34
N LYS A 114 -3.05 14.26 13.11
CA LYS A 114 -3.56 15.30 14.01
C LYS A 114 -4.08 16.54 13.28
N ASP A 115 -3.52 16.83 12.10
CA ASP A 115 -3.97 17.93 11.24
C ASP A 115 -5.25 17.49 10.51
N PRO A 116 -6.38 18.16 10.75
CA PRO A 116 -7.66 17.80 10.14
C PRO A 116 -7.64 17.88 8.61
N LEU A 117 -6.85 18.78 8.03
CA LEU A 117 -6.73 18.93 6.59
C LEU A 117 -6.00 17.72 5.97
N VAL A 118 -4.92 17.27 6.63
CA VAL A 118 -4.18 16.08 6.21
C VAL A 118 -5.03 14.82 6.38
N ALA A 119 -5.72 14.69 7.52
CA ALA A 119 -6.64 13.56 7.76
C ALA A 119 -7.75 13.54 6.70
N GLY A 120 -8.35 14.70 6.42
CA GLY A 120 -9.38 14.86 5.40
C GLY A 120 -8.89 14.48 3.99
N ALA A 121 -7.69 14.94 3.60
CA ALA A 121 -7.10 14.62 2.31
C ALA A 121 -6.83 13.10 2.16
N ASN A 122 -6.29 12.46 3.19
CA ASN A 122 -6.04 11.02 3.19
C ASN A 122 -7.35 10.21 3.13
N THR A 123 -8.37 10.67 3.86
CA THR A 123 -9.72 10.07 3.81
C THR A 123 -10.34 10.19 2.42
N ALA A 124 -10.31 11.40 1.84
CA ALA A 124 -10.85 11.64 0.51
C ALA A 124 -10.13 10.79 -0.57
N ALA A 125 -8.80 10.71 -0.49
CA ALA A 125 -8.00 9.89 -1.39
C ALA A 125 -8.35 8.41 -1.26
N PHE A 126 -8.45 7.89 -0.02
CA PHE A 126 -8.82 6.49 0.23
C PHE A 126 -10.21 6.16 -0.33
N GLN A 127 -11.20 7.01 -0.05
CA GLN A 127 -12.56 6.83 -0.55
C GLN A 127 -12.61 6.89 -2.09
N ALA A 128 -11.87 7.83 -2.70
CA ALA A 128 -11.80 7.94 -4.16
C ALA A 128 -11.19 6.67 -4.79
N GLY A 129 -10.14 6.09 -4.20
CA GLY A 129 -9.57 4.84 -4.66
C GLY A 129 -10.53 3.65 -4.54
N TYR A 130 -11.26 3.57 -3.42
CA TYR A 130 -12.28 2.54 -3.21
C TYR A 130 -13.40 2.64 -4.26
N HIS A 131 -13.96 3.84 -4.47
CA HIS A 131 -15.01 4.08 -5.45
C HIS A 131 -14.52 3.93 -6.90
N PHE A 132 -13.26 4.23 -7.18
CA PHE A 132 -12.68 3.93 -8.49
C PHE A 132 -12.74 2.43 -8.77
N GLY A 133 -12.38 1.59 -7.81
CA GLY A 133 -12.51 0.14 -7.96
C GLY A 133 -13.95 -0.30 -8.16
N GLU A 134 -14.91 0.33 -7.47
CA GLU A 134 -16.33 0.01 -7.53
C GLU A 134 -16.97 0.40 -8.87
N THR A 135 -16.55 1.52 -9.47
CA THR A 135 -17.18 2.10 -10.66
C THR A 135 -16.48 1.73 -11.95
N THR A 136 -15.26 1.19 -11.90
CA THR A 136 -14.50 0.83 -13.09
C THR A 136 -14.49 -0.68 -13.32
N GLU A 137 -14.69 -1.10 -14.55
CA GLU A 137 -14.57 -2.51 -14.96
C GLU A 137 -13.11 -2.97 -15.09
N ALA A 138 -12.15 -2.03 -15.00
CA ALA A 138 -10.74 -2.30 -15.24
C ALA A 138 -10.16 -3.36 -14.29
N VAL A 139 -10.65 -3.39 -13.03
CA VAL A 139 -10.15 -4.33 -12.01
C VAL A 139 -10.74 -5.74 -12.14
N GLY A 140 -11.91 -5.89 -12.76
CA GLY A 140 -12.52 -7.15 -13.25
C GLY A 140 -12.86 -8.23 -12.20
N HIS A 141 -12.02 -8.49 -11.22
CA HIS A 141 -12.24 -9.52 -10.20
C HIS A 141 -12.00 -8.97 -8.79
N ARG A 142 -12.92 -9.26 -7.89
CA ARG A 142 -12.75 -9.03 -6.45
C ARG A 142 -12.30 -10.33 -5.79
N PHE A 143 -11.41 -10.19 -4.82
CA PHE A 143 -10.97 -11.27 -3.98
C PHE A 143 -11.64 -11.16 -2.62
N GLU A 144 -11.94 -12.28 -2.00
CA GLU A 144 -12.40 -12.34 -0.63
C GLU A 144 -11.28 -12.88 0.27
N VAL A 145 -10.85 -12.07 1.23
CA VAL A 145 -9.92 -12.52 2.28
C VAL A 145 -10.73 -12.93 3.49
N ARG A 146 -10.94 -14.23 3.64
CA ARG A 146 -11.68 -14.79 4.77
C ARG A 146 -10.92 -14.59 6.09
N PRO A 147 -11.62 -14.47 7.23
CA PRO A 147 -10.99 -14.48 8.53
C PRO A 147 -10.11 -15.72 8.71
N ALA A 148 -8.95 -15.56 9.37
CA ALA A 148 -8.09 -16.69 9.68
C ALA A 148 -8.83 -17.67 10.61
N SER A 149 -8.68 -18.97 10.33
CA SER A 149 -9.23 -20.04 11.19
C SER A 149 -8.29 -20.23 12.39
N LEU A 150 -8.40 -19.34 13.36
CA LEU A 150 -7.64 -19.42 14.61
C LEU A 150 -8.51 -20.07 15.71
N PRO A 151 -7.91 -20.84 16.63
CA PRO A 151 -8.61 -21.28 17.83
C PRO A 151 -9.18 -20.09 18.62
N PRO A 152 -10.29 -20.24 19.34
CA PRO A 152 -10.77 -19.15 20.21
C PRO A 152 -9.70 -18.75 21.23
N GLY A 153 -9.45 -17.44 21.37
CA GLY A 153 -8.42 -16.92 22.27
C GLY A 153 -8.22 -15.42 22.13
N GLU A 154 -7.41 -14.87 23.02
CA GLU A 154 -6.94 -13.49 22.96
C GLU A 154 -5.62 -13.46 22.19
N TYR A 155 -5.56 -12.60 21.18
CA TYR A 155 -4.41 -12.47 20.29
C TYR A 155 -3.88 -11.04 20.32
N THR A 156 -2.56 -10.90 20.39
CA THR A 156 -1.89 -9.60 20.34
C THR A 156 -1.04 -9.52 19.07
N SER A 157 -1.23 -8.44 18.31
CA SER A 157 -0.35 -8.14 17.16
C SER A 157 0.98 -7.59 17.67
N ILE A 158 2.08 -8.30 17.42
CA ILE A 158 3.42 -7.89 17.84
C ILE A 158 4.43 -8.07 16.71
N THR A 159 5.49 -7.26 16.69
CA THR A 159 6.60 -7.46 15.76
C THR A 159 7.51 -8.59 16.23
N GLY A 160 8.25 -9.23 15.29
CA GLY A 160 9.21 -10.27 15.63
C GLY A 160 10.27 -9.81 16.64
N ASN A 161 10.76 -8.57 16.50
CA ASN A 161 11.73 -8.00 17.46
C ASN A 161 11.13 -7.85 18.85
N THR A 162 9.90 -7.40 18.97
CA THR A 162 9.20 -7.30 20.26
C THR A 162 8.99 -8.68 20.88
N ALA A 163 8.57 -9.66 20.07
CA ALA A 163 8.39 -11.04 20.53
C ALA A 163 9.70 -11.65 21.05
N LEU A 164 10.81 -11.43 20.33
CA LEU A 164 12.13 -11.88 20.75
C LEU A 164 12.55 -11.23 22.08
N ALA A 165 12.38 -9.90 22.20
CA ALA A 165 12.72 -9.19 23.43
C ALA A 165 11.92 -9.70 24.64
N TRP A 166 10.61 -9.90 24.47
CA TRP A 166 9.77 -10.47 25.53
C TRP A 166 10.17 -11.88 25.89
N GLY A 167 10.48 -12.71 24.88
CA GLY A 167 10.94 -14.09 25.08
C GLY A 167 12.25 -14.15 25.89
N LEU A 168 13.21 -13.29 25.61
CA LEU A 168 14.47 -13.21 26.36
C LEU A 168 14.25 -12.76 27.80
N VAL A 169 13.40 -11.75 28.03
CA VAL A 169 13.06 -11.31 29.40
C VAL A 169 12.38 -12.41 30.17
N ALA A 170 11.38 -13.06 29.55
CA ALA A 170 10.67 -14.19 30.19
C ALA A 170 11.61 -15.35 30.50
N ALA A 171 12.51 -15.71 29.59
CA ALA A 171 13.52 -16.75 29.82
C ALA A 171 14.43 -16.42 31.00
N GLY A 172 14.91 -15.18 31.12
CA GLY A 172 15.70 -14.72 32.25
C GLY A 172 14.96 -14.82 33.59
N GLN A 173 13.70 -14.41 33.61
CA GLN A 173 12.84 -14.52 34.80
C GLN A 173 12.62 -15.98 35.23
N LEU A 174 12.28 -16.85 34.25
CA LEU A 174 12.06 -18.29 34.55
C LEU A 174 13.33 -18.99 35.02
N ALA A 175 14.47 -18.64 34.41
CA ALA A 175 15.77 -19.20 34.80
C ALA A 175 16.35 -18.55 36.08
N LYS A 176 15.75 -17.47 36.59
CA LYS A 176 16.27 -16.63 37.71
C LYS A 176 17.70 -16.10 37.44
N LEU A 177 17.99 -15.78 36.20
CA LEU A 177 19.26 -15.23 35.74
C LEU A 177 19.11 -13.77 35.32
N PRO A 178 20.15 -12.95 35.55
CA PRO A 178 20.16 -11.60 35.00
C PRO A 178 20.24 -11.63 33.46
N VAL A 179 19.49 -10.75 32.82
CA VAL A 179 19.53 -10.58 31.34
C VAL A 179 20.37 -9.33 31.05
N THR A 180 21.39 -9.47 30.23
CA THR A 180 22.21 -8.35 29.76
C THR A 180 22.12 -8.27 28.25
N LEU A 181 21.78 -7.08 27.72
CA LEU A 181 21.76 -6.78 26.29
C LEU A 181 22.96 -5.88 25.96
N GLY A 182 23.83 -6.37 25.08
CA GLY A 182 24.85 -5.56 24.42
C GLY A 182 24.39 -5.21 23.01
N SER A 183 24.41 -3.93 22.66
CA SER A 183 24.06 -3.44 21.33
C SER A 183 24.97 -2.28 20.95
N TYR A 184 25.03 -1.98 19.68
CA TYR A 184 25.69 -0.79 19.14
C TYR A 184 24.64 0.14 18.53
N PRO A 185 24.84 1.46 18.57
CA PRO A 185 23.93 2.39 17.92
C PRO A 185 23.98 2.22 16.40
N ILE A 186 22.82 2.18 15.78
CA ILE A 186 22.64 2.09 14.32
C ILE A 186 22.34 3.50 13.80
#